data_e0ff4dc240fc43c934a7fe8b7ab1a24e
#
_entry.id   e0ff4dc240fc43c934a7fe8b7ab1a24e
#
_cell.length_a   1.000
_cell.length_b   1.000
_cell.length_c   1.000
_cell.angle_alpha   90.00
_cell.angle_beta   90.00
_cell.angle_gamma   90.00
#
_symmetry.space_group_name_H-M   'P 1'
#
loop_
_entity.id
_entity.type
_entity.pdbx_description
1 polymer ?
#
loop_
_entity_poly.entity_id
_entity_poly.type
_entity_poly.pdbx_seq_one_letter_code
_entity_poly.pdbx_strand_id
1 'polypeptide(L)'
;MSDDDEPRRRRQSGPAPAGQDDRGARPMAKRVKSAKGRKISSTLWLQRQLNDPYVAKAKERGYRSRAAFKLVELDEKYGLLKRGARVVDLGSAPGGWLQVALERGASRVVGVDYLEMEPVPGTEILQLDFTEEGASERVRAALGGPADLVISDMAAPTTGHRPTDQTRTGALTESAADFAIETLAPGGAFVAKAFQGGLDSALLDRLKKAFTTVRHAKPASSRAGSKEVFVVATGFRGAVS
;
A
#
# COMPACT_ATOMS: atom_id res chain seq x y z
N MET A 1 15.46 73.71 -48.73
CA MET A 1 14.97 74.59 -47.69
C MET A 1 13.60 74.10 -47.34
N SER A 2 13.46 73.83 -46.10
CA SER A 2 12.32 73.58 -45.25
C SER A 2 12.35 72.16 -44.60
N ASP A 3 12.82 72.21 -43.38
CA ASP A 3 12.74 71.17 -42.37
C ASP A 3 11.25 71.05 -41.99
N ASP A 4 10.83 69.80 -41.89
CA ASP A 4 9.63 69.47 -41.15
C ASP A 4 10.01 68.48 -40.03
N ASP A 5 10.08 69.03 -38.84
CA ASP A 5 10.35 68.40 -37.59
C ASP A 5 9.01 67.92 -37.02
N GLU A 6 8.77 66.55 -37.07
CA GLU A 6 7.60 65.95 -36.51
C GLU A 6 7.95 65.25 -35.19
N PRO A 7 7.30 65.61 -34.05
CA PRO A 7 7.68 65.06 -32.75
C PRO A 7 7.20 63.62 -32.57
N ARG A 8 8.14 62.70 -32.28
CA ARG A 8 7.91 61.29 -31.94
C ARG A 8 6.99 61.16 -30.70
N ARG A 9 5.79 60.63 -30.93
CA ARG A 9 4.87 60.22 -29.87
C ARG A 9 5.49 59.17 -28.99
N ARG A 10 5.68 59.48 -27.69
CA ARG A 10 6.02 58.51 -26.62
C ARG A 10 4.89 57.50 -26.51
N ARG A 11 5.19 56.22 -26.77
CA ARG A 11 4.34 55.11 -26.41
C ARG A 11 4.32 55.00 -24.88
N GLN A 12 3.18 55.23 -24.25
CA GLN A 12 2.92 54.90 -22.86
C GLN A 12 2.87 53.39 -22.76
N SER A 13 3.85 52.80 -22.07
CA SER A 13 3.83 51.41 -21.63
C SER A 13 2.82 51.27 -20.48
N GLY A 14 1.69 50.61 -20.75
CA GLY A 14 0.75 50.20 -19.73
C GLY A 14 1.41 49.19 -18.76
N PRO A 15 0.89 49.08 -17.52
CA PRO A 15 1.46 48.15 -16.56
C PRO A 15 1.27 46.72 -17.06
N ALA A 16 2.36 45.91 -16.96
CA ALA A 16 2.34 44.49 -17.23
C ALA A 16 1.36 43.77 -16.26
N PRO A 17 0.62 42.74 -16.72
CA PRO A 17 -0.21 41.97 -15.83
C PRO A 17 0.68 41.28 -14.79
N ALA A 18 0.31 41.38 -13.52
CA ALA A 18 0.93 40.69 -12.42
C ALA A 18 0.81 39.19 -12.67
N GLY A 19 1.89 38.59 -13.16
CA GLY A 19 2.04 37.15 -13.20
C GLY A 19 2.04 36.62 -11.76
N GLN A 20 1.01 35.89 -11.39
CA GLN A 20 1.01 35.08 -10.18
C GLN A 20 2.13 34.03 -10.32
N ASP A 21 3.23 34.31 -9.68
CA ASP A 21 4.35 33.39 -9.53
C ASP A 21 3.98 32.34 -8.48
N ASP A 22 3.08 31.42 -8.83
CA ASP A 22 2.78 30.21 -8.03
C ASP A 22 3.89 29.17 -8.26
N ARG A 23 5.12 29.57 -7.99
CA ARG A 23 6.21 28.66 -7.72
C ARG A 23 6.01 28.15 -6.31
N GLY A 24 5.12 27.13 -6.17
CA GLY A 24 4.90 26.40 -4.94
C GLY A 24 6.24 26.12 -4.28
N ALA A 25 6.47 26.75 -3.12
CA ALA A 25 7.67 26.58 -2.34
C ALA A 25 7.87 25.07 -2.10
N ARG A 26 8.89 24.46 -2.73
CA ARG A 26 9.26 23.08 -2.45
C ARG A 26 9.52 22.98 -0.96
N PRO A 27 8.80 22.13 -0.21
CA PRO A 27 9.02 22.03 1.23
C PRO A 27 10.49 21.70 1.48
N MET A 28 11.15 22.51 2.31
CA MET A 28 12.56 22.33 2.63
C MET A 28 12.80 20.91 3.12
N ALA A 29 13.72 20.17 2.50
CA ALA A 29 14.03 18.80 2.85
C ALA A 29 14.46 18.72 4.33
N LYS A 30 13.70 18.00 5.16
CA LYS A 30 14.03 17.78 6.57
C LYS A 30 15.28 16.93 6.66
N ARG A 31 16.32 17.41 7.38
CA ARG A 31 17.56 16.66 7.65
C ARG A 31 17.49 15.94 8.98
N VAL A 32 18.11 14.77 9.05
CA VAL A 32 18.25 14.02 10.31
C VAL A 32 19.20 14.77 11.24
N LYS A 33 18.70 15.25 12.39
CA LYS A 33 19.48 16.07 13.34
C LYS A 33 20.56 15.29 14.09
N SER A 34 20.46 13.95 14.20
CA SER A 34 21.41 13.10 14.96
C SER A 34 21.92 11.95 14.07
N ALA A 35 22.76 12.28 13.10
CA ALA A 35 23.41 11.28 12.23
C ALA A 35 24.68 10.66 12.85
N LYS A 36 25.28 11.31 13.87
CA LYS A 36 26.52 10.87 14.51
C LYS A 36 26.32 9.50 15.18
N GLY A 37 27.11 8.50 14.80
CA GLY A 37 27.07 7.14 15.36
C GLY A 37 26.07 6.17 14.72
N ARG A 38 25.28 6.58 13.72
CA ARG A 38 24.33 5.69 13.01
C ARG A 38 24.93 5.12 11.73
N LYS A 39 24.52 3.88 11.37
CA LYS A 39 24.84 3.33 10.05
C LYS A 39 24.28 4.23 8.94
N ILE A 40 25.00 4.41 7.85
CA ILE A 40 24.61 5.24 6.70
C ILE A 40 23.24 4.83 6.16
N SER A 41 22.98 3.52 6.08
CA SER A 41 21.69 2.97 5.65
C SER A 41 20.51 3.42 6.54
N SER A 42 20.70 3.44 7.85
CA SER A 42 19.68 3.92 8.81
C SER A 42 19.43 5.42 8.69
N THR A 43 20.48 6.20 8.45
CA THR A 43 20.36 7.66 8.24
C THR A 43 19.60 7.97 6.96
N LEU A 44 19.92 7.28 5.87
CA LEU A 44 19.21 7.43 4.59
C LEU A 44 17.76 6.97 4.66
N TRP A 45 17.48 5.93 5.44
CA TRP A 45 16.11 5.48 5.69
C TRP A 45 15.30 6.53 6.46
N LEU A 46 15.85 7.05 7.57
CA LEU A 46 15.21 8.12 8.34
C LEU A 46 14.97 9.37 7.49
N GLN A 47 15.94 9.77 6.68
CA GLN A 47 15.81 10.95 5.82
C GLN A 47 14.70 10.75 4.78
N ARG A 48 14.57 9.55 4.22
CA ARG A 48 13.45 9.20 3.34
C ARG A 48 12.12 9.25 4.05
N GLN A 49 12.03 8.74 5.29
CA GLN A 49 10.80 8.79 6.10
C GLN A 49 10.38 10.24 6.41
N LEU A 50 11.32 11.09 6.80
CA LEU A 50 11.03 12.49 7.15
C LEU A 50 10.55 13.33 5.96
N ASN A 51 10.92 12.95 4.74
CA ASN A 51 10.58 13.68 3.52
C ASN A 51 9.50 12.97 2.66
N ASP A 52 8.93 11.89 3.17
CA ASP A 52 7.86 11.17 2.49
C ASP A 52 6.50 11.85 2.75
N PRO A 53 5.83 12.40 1.73
CA PRO A 53 4.57 13.12 1.93
C PRO A 53 3.47 12.23 2.50
N TYR A 54 3.49 10.93 2.22
CA TYR A 54 2.52 9.98 2.77
C TYR A 54 2.72 9.71 4.26
N VAL A 55 3.94 9.88 4.79
CA VAL A 55 4.19 9.82 6.24
C VAL A 55 3.52 11.00 6.95
N ALA A 56 3.63 12.20 6.39
CA ALA A 56 2.96 13.38 6.94
C ALA A 56 1.44 13.24 6.88
N LYS A 57 0.90 12.84 5.72
CA LYS A 57 -0.54 12.58 5.53
C LYS A 57 -1.07 11.49 6.46
N ALA A 58 -0.30 10.40 6.68
CA ALA A 58 -0.69 9.34 7.59
C ALA A 58 -0.85 9.87 9.01
N LYS A 59 0.12 10.66 9.48
CA LYS A 59 0.05 11.30 10.79
C LYS A 59 -1.16 12.24 10.92
N GLU A 60 -1.43 13.04 9.90
CA GLU A 60 -2.57 13.95 9.86
C GLU A 60 -3.91 13.21 9.96
N ARG A 61 -4.04 12.06 9.27
CA ARG A 61 -5.24 11.22 9.28
C ARG A 61 -5.32 10.22 10.44
N GLY A 62 -4.33 10.18 11.32
CA GLY A 62 -4.27 9.23 12.43
C GLY A 62 -3.94 7.79 12.01
N TYR A 63 -3.44 7.59 10.79
CA TYR A 63 -2.98 6.26 10.36
C TYR A 63 -1.65 5.90 10.99
N ARG A 64 -1.51 4.65 11.42
CA ARG A 64 -0.29 4.11 12.04
C ARG A 64 0.89 4.03 11.07
N SER A 65 0.61 3.96 9.77
CA SER A 65 1.65 3.91 8.75
C SER A 65 1.21 4.52 7.43
N ARG A 66 2.17 4.95 6.63
CA ARG A 66 1.94 5.38 5.24
C ARG A 66 1.36 4.27 4.35
N ALA A 67 1.55 2.99 4.74
CA ALA A 67 1.03 1.85 4.00
C ALA A 67 -0.51 1.86 3.90
N ALA A 68 -1.21 2.51 4.83
CA ALA A 68 -2.66 2.70 4.77
C ALA A 68 -3.12 3.27 3.42
N PHE A 69 -2.38 4.22 2.85
CA PHE A 69 -2.75 4.81 1.56
C PHE A 69 -2.66 3.84 0.39
N LYS A 70 -1.82 2.79 0.47
CA LYS A 70 -1.80 1.76 -0.56
C LYS A 70 -3.16 1.05 -0.64
N LEU A 71 -3.71 0.67 0.51
CA LEU A 71 -5.03 0.03 0.56
C LEU A 71 -6.14 1.00 0.18
N VAL A 72 -6.09 2.25 0.62
CA VAL A 72 -7.06 3.28 0.21
C VAL A 72 -7.10 3.40 -1.33
N GLU A 73 -5.94 3.55 -1.98
CA GLU A 73 -5.85 3.71 -3.44
C GLU A 73 -6.26 2.43 -4.20
N LEU A 74 -5.95 1.25 -3.64
CA LEU A 74 -6.39 -0.03 -4.21
C LEU A 74 -7.90 -0.19 -4.08
N ASP A 75 -8.47 0.17 -2.93
CA ASP A 75 -9.91 0.12 -2.69
C ASP A 75 -10.67 1.09 -3.58
N GLU A 76 -10.23 2.34 -3.68
CA GLU A 76 -10.83 3.35 -4.57
C GLU A 76 -10.85 2.90 -6.04
N LYS A 77 -9.83 2.17 -6.46
CA LYS A 77 -9.71 1.69 -7.84
C LYS A 77 -10.51 0.42 -8.14
N TYR A 78 -10.59 -0.48 -7.17
CA TYR A 78 -11.10 -1.84 -7.41
C TYR A 78 -12.36 -2.17 -6.60
N GLY A 79 -12.80 -1.31 -5.67
CA GLY A 79 -14.00 -1.53 -4.85
C GLY A 79 -13.89 -2.77 -3.95
N LEU A 80 -12.75 -2.89 -3.25
CA LEU A 80 -12.39 -4.10 -2.50
C LEU A 80 -13.14 -4.22 -1.17
N LEU A 81 -13.25 -3.09 -0.45
CA LEU A 81 -13.81 -3.03 0.89
C LEU A 81 -15.30 -2.67 0.84
N LYS A 82 -16.13 -3.67 1.02
CA LYS A 82 -17.59 -3.49 1.09
C LYS A 82 -18.02 -3.30 2.55
N ARG A 83 -19.05 -2.50 2.76
CA ARG A 83 -19.65 -2.36 4.09
C ARG A 83 -20.17 -3.72 4.58
N GLY A 84 -19.85 -4.06 5.83
CA GLY A 84 -20.20 -5.35 6.41
C GLY A 84 -19.22 -6.49 6.07
N ALA A 85 -18.19 -6.25 5.28
CA ALA A 85 -17.22 -7.26 4.86
C ALA A 85 -16.46 -7.88 6.06
N ARG A 86 -16.09 -9.15 5.88
CA ARG A 86 -15.16 -9.89 6.73
C ARG A 86 -13.77 -9.84 6.07
N VAL A 87 -12.80 -9.26 6.76
CA VAL A 87 -11.48 -8.97 6.21
C VAL A 87 -10.39 -9.66 7.01
N VAL A 88 -9.44 -10.28 6.32
CA VAL A 88 -8.19 -10.78 6.90
C VAL A 88 -7.02 -9.96 6.34
N ASP A 89 -6.16 -9.46 7.23
CA ASP A 89 -4.94 -8.71 6.91
C ASP A 89 -3.70 -9.49 7.37
N LEU A 90 -2.98 -10.07 6.43
CA LEU A 90 -1.77 -10.85 6.64
C LEU A 90 -0.54 -9.94 6.52
N GLY A 91 0.25 -9.85 7.59
CA GLY A 91 1.32 -8.87 7.73
C GLY A 91 0.78 -7.51 8.17
N SER A 92 -0.10 -7.54 9.18
CA SER A 92 -0.92 -6.38 9.57
C SER A 92 -0.16 -5.28 10.32
N ALA A 93 1.01 -5.57 10.94
CA ALA A 93 1.74 -4.58 11.71
C ALA A 93 2.21 -3.38 10.84
N PRO A 94 2.07 -2.16 11.31
CA PRO A 94 1.59 -1.70 12.62
C PRO A 94 0.07 -1.45 12.70
N GLY A 95 -0.76 -1.91 11.76
CA GLY A 95 -2.22 -1.82 11.78
C GLY A 95 -2.84 -0.76 10.87
N GLY A 96 -2.08 -0.20 9.95
CA GLY A 96 -2.61 0.82 9.03
C GLY A 96 -3.70 0.31 8.10
N TRP A 97 -3.61 -0.93 7.63
CA TRP A 97 -4.62 -1.54 6.77
C TRP A 97 -5.86 -1.97 7.55
N LEU A 98 -5.69 -2.40 8.80
CA LEU A 98 -6.81 -2.66 9.72
C LEU A 98 -7.67 -1.41 9.94
N GLN A 99 -7.02 -0.25 10.13
CA GLN A 99 -7.73 1.02 10.27
C GLN A 99 -8.55 1.35 9.03
N VAL A 100 -7.99 1.20 7.84
CA VAL A 100 -8.70 1.44 6.58
C VAL A 100 -9.89 0.49 6.41
N ALA A 101 -9.72 -0.81 6.73
CA ALA A 101 -10.81 -1.77 6.66
C ALA A 101 -12.01 -1.38 7.55
N LEU A 102 -11.73 -0.96 8.79
CA LEU A 102 -12.76 -0.47 9.71
C LEU A 102 -13.43 0.81 9.22
N GLU A 103 -12.67 1.79 8.74
CA GLU A 103 -13.20 3.04 8.17
C GLU A 103 -14.14 2.80 6.99
N ARG A 104 -13.87 1.78 6.18
CA ARG A 104 -14.73 1.35 5.07
C ARG A 104 -15.95 0.52 5.53
N GLY A 105 -16.08 0.28 6.84
CA GLY A 105 -17.24 -0.37 7.44
C GLY A 105 -17.22 -1.89 7.39
N ALA A 106 -16.04 -2.51 7.39
CA ALA A 106 -15.91 -3.95 7.61
C ALA A 106 -16.52 -4.33 8.96
N SER A 107 -17.25 -5.44 9.01
CA SER A 107 -17.94 -5.92 10.23
C SER A 107 -17.06 -6.81 11.09
N ARG A 108 -16.07 -7.48 10.49
CA ARG A 108 -15.10 -8.32 11.16
C ARG A 108 -13.74 -8.12 10.50
N VAL A 109 -12.73 -7.80 11.28
CA VAL A 109 -11.37 -7.60 10.79
C VAL A 109 -10.42 -8.40 11.67
N VAL A 110 -9.67 -9.31 11.06
CA VAL A 110 -8.64 -10.13 11.71
C VAL A 110 -7.28 -9.75 11.14
N GLY A 111 -6.39 -9.26 11.97
CA GLY A 111 -5.00 -8.98 11.63
C GLY A 111 -4.06 -10.08 12.09
N VAL A 112 -3.07 -10.41 11.29
CA VAL A 112 -2.06 -11.42 11.58
C VAL A 112 -0.68 -10.84 11.35
N ASP A 113 0.19 -10.92 12.35
CA ASP A 113 1.60 -10.57 12.20
C ASP A 113 2.44 -11.31 13.26
N TYR A 114 3.68 -11.62 12.92
CA TYR A 114 4.62 -12.17 13.92
C TYR A 114 5.18 -11.08 14.84
N LEU A 115 5.12 -9.82 14.40
CA LEU A 115 5.51 -8.66 15.20
C LEU A 115 4.41 -8.30 16.19
N GLU A 116 4.82 -8.00 17.41
CA GLU A 116 3.94 -7.38 18.38
C GLU A 116 3.50 -5.99 17.89
N MET A 117 2.22 -5.67 18.05
CA MET A 117 1.69 -4.35 17.75
C MET A 117 0.61 -3.95 18.73
N GLU A 118 0.46 -2.64 18.92
CA GLU A 118 -0.62 -2.07 19.72
C GLU A 118 -2.00 -2.48 19.14
N PRO A 119 -2.97 -2.83 20.00
CA PRO A 119 -4.30 -3.18 19.55
C PRO A 119 -4.94 -2.08 18.69
N VAL A 120 -5.63 -2.48 17.63
CA VAL A 120 -6.51 -1.59 16.84
C VAL A 120 -7.94 -1.84 17.32
N PRO A 121 -8.60 -0.87 17.97
CA PRO A 121 -9.96 -1.06 18.48
C PRO A 121 -10.91 -1.52 17.37
N GLY A 122 -11.72 -2.55 17.65
CA GLY A 122 -12.65 -3.12 16.67
C GLY A 122 -12.05 -4.22 15.79
N THR A 123 -10.80 -4.62 16.01
CA THR A 123 -10.16 -5.75 15.30
C THR A 123 -9.74 -6.84 16.28
N GLU A 124 -9.58 -8.05 15.77
CA GLU A 124 -8.88 -9.12 16.45
C GLU A 124 -7.48 -9.26 15.85
N ILE A 125 -6.45 -9.31 16.69
CA ILE A 125 -5.06 -9.42 16.28
C ILE A 125 -4.50 -10.73 16.78
N LEU A 126 -3.98 -11.52 15.87
CA LEU A 126 -3.27 -12.75 16.15
C LEU A 126 -1.78 -12.53 15.95
N GLN A 127 -1.04 -12.53 17.06
CA GLN A 127 0.42 -12.51 17.01
C GLN A 127 0.91 -13.93 16.75
N LEU A 128 1.25 -14.21 15.50
CA LEU A 128 1.78 -15.50 15.06
C LEU A 128 2.52 -15.36 13.72
N ASP A 129 3.43 -16.27 13.46
CA ASP A 129 3.99 -16.44 12.12
C ASP A 129 2.98 -17.18 11.25
N PHE A 130 2.52 -16.54 10.18
CA PHE A 130 1.52 -17.11 9.30
C PHE A 130 2.02 -18.34 8.53
N THR A 131 3.33 -18.56 8.48
CA THR A 131 3.95 -19.72 7.83
C THR A 131 4.03 -20.96 8.73
N GLU A 132 3.67 -20.84 10.01
CA GLU A 132 3.65 -21.96 10.93
C GLU A 132 2.44 -22.88 10.71
N GLU A 133 2.60 -24.16 11.05
CA GLU A 133 1.53 -25.13 11.00
C GLU A 133 0.37 -24.73 11.93
N GLY A 134 -0.86 -24.85 11.45
CA GLY A 134 -2.06 -24.47 12.20
C GLY A 134 -2.37 -22.97 12.21
N ALA A 135 -1.52 -22.11 11.61
CA ALA A 135 -1.77 -20.68 11.57
C ALA A 135 -3.05 -20.35 10.80
N SER A 136 -3.25 -20.96 9.63
CA SER A 136 -4.43 -20.76 8.79
C SER A 136 -5.74 -21.14 9.52
N GLU A 137 -5.74 -22.24 10.26
CA GLU A 137 -6.87 -22.70 11.08
C GLU A 137 -7.23 -21.68 12.16
N ARG A 138 -6.22 -21.17 12.85
CA ARG A 138 -6.42 -20.14 13.90
C ARG A 138 -7.02 -18.86 13.31
N VAL A 139 -6.57 -18.43 12.13
CA VAL A 139 -7.12 -17.24 11.46
C VAL A 139 -8.56 -17.47 11.03
N ARG A 140 -8.88 -18.64 10.45
CA ARG A 140 -10.27 -19.01 10.10
C ARG A 140 -11.17 -19.07 11.32
N ALA A 141 -10.70 -19.64 12.43
CA ALA A 141 -11.47 -19.68 13.67
C ALA A 141 -11.75 -18.27 14.21
N ALA A 142 -10.76 -17.39 14.24
CA ALA A 142 -10.91 -16.00 14.64
C ALA A 142 -11.87 -15.23 13.72
N LEU A 143 -11.81 -15.48 12.41
CA LEU A 143 -12.72 -14.83 11.46
C LEU A 143 -14.17 -15.28 11.64
N GLY A 144 -14.41 -16.53 12.02
CA GLY A 144 -15.72 -17.11 12.33
C GLY A 144 -16.62 -17.30 11.10
N GLY A 145 -16.06 -17.47 9.92
CA GLY A 145 -16.75 -17.73 8.65
C GLY A 145 -15.92 -17.33 7.45
N PRO A 146 -16.45 -17.47 6.22
CA PRO A 146 -15.70 -17.13 5.02
C PRO A 146 -15.35 -15.62 4.97
N ALA A 147 -14.21 -15.30 4.34
CA ALA A 147 -13.76 -13.94 4.13
C ALA A 147 -14.40 -13.33 2.87
N ASP A 148 -14.68 -12.04 2.90
CA ASP A 148 -15.01 -11.27 1.69
C ASP A 148 -13.74 -10.69 1.04
N LEU A 149 -12.71 -10.45 1.86
CA LEU A 149 -11.45 -9.91 1.41
C LEU A 149 -10.28 -10.45 2.23
N VAL A 150 -9.27 -10.97 1.53
CA VAL A 150 -7.96 -11.28 2.10
C VAL A 150 -6.94 -10.33 1.52
N ILE A 151 -6.26 -9.59 2.39
CA ILE A 151 -5.20 -8.64 2.01
C ILE A 151 -3.88 -9.05 2.64
N SER A 152 -2.76 -8.78 1.95
CA SER A 152 -1.42 -9.10 2.45
C SER A 152 -0.40 -8.05 2.03
N ASP A 153 0.22 -7.39 3.00
CA ASP A 153 1.42 -6.56 2.82
C ASP A 153 2.68 -7.26 3.39
N MET A 154 2.62 -8.60 3.57
CA MET A 154 3.75 -9.38 4.07
C MET A 154 4.99 -9.16 3.20
N ALA A 155 6.14 -9.06 3.85
CA ALA A 155 7.44 -9.03 3.20
C ALA A 155 8.46 -9.76 4.07
N ALA A 156 9.28 -10.57 3.44
CA ALA A 156 10.43 -11.12 4.14
C ALA A 156 11.40 -10.00 4.54
N PRO A 157 12.08 -10.13 5.70
CA PRO A 157 13.16 -9.23 6.05
C PRO A 157 14.18 -9.14 4.92
N THR A 158 14.51 -7.91 4.51
CA THR A 158 15.44 -7.67 3.39
C THR A 158 16.85 -8.09 3.75
N THR A 159 17.42 -8.97 2.94
CA THR A 159 18.83 -9.38 3.06
C THR A 159 19.77 -8.42 2.31
N GLY A 160 19.21 -7.61 1.40
CA GLY A 160 19.95 -6.78 0.47
C GLY A 160 20.31 -7.49 -0.85
N HIS A 161 20.11 -8.83 -0.92
CA HIS A 161 20.26 -9.60 -2.14
C HIS A 161 18.88 -9.74 -2.83
N ARG A 162 18.68 -8.96 -3.88
CA ARG A 162 17.39 -8.82 -4.57
C ARG A 162 16.73 -10.15 -4.97
N PRO A 163 17.42 -11.11 -5.61
CA PRO A 163 16.80 -12.37 -5.98
C PRO A 163 16.26 -13.13 -4.76
N THR A 164 17.04 -13.22 -3.69
CA THR A 164 16.62 -13.88 -2.44
C THR A 164 15.40 -13.20 -1.84
N ASP A 165 15.40 -11.86 -1.76
CA ASP A 165 14.28 -11.09 -1.21
C ASP A 165 13.01 -11.27 -2.05
N GLN A 166 13.13 -11.35 -3.38
CA GLN A 166 12.02 -11.64 -4.29
C GLN A 166 11.45 -13.04 -4.10
N THR A 167 12.31 -14.07 -4.03
CA THR A 167 11.88 -15.46 -3.83
C THR A 167 11.16 -15.62 -2.49
N ARG A 168 11.72 -15.07 -1.41
CA ARG A 168 11.11 -15.16 -0.07
C ARG A 168 9.77 -14.43 0.00
N THR A 169 9.65 -13.25 -0.59
CA THR A 169 8.38 -12.53 -0.65
C THR A 169 7.39 -13.24 -1.57
N GLY A 170 7.85 -13.86 -2.66
CA GLY A 170 7.04 -14.69 -3.55
C GLY A 170 6.38 -15.86 -2.80
N ALA A 171 7.14 -16.57 -1.96
CA ALA A 171 6.63 -17.66 -1.13
C ALA A 171 5.55 -17.19 -0.14
N LEU A 172 5.73 -16.00 0.48
CA LEU A 172 4.69 -15.40 1.34
C LEU A 172 3.43 -15.03 0.55
N THR A 173 3.59 -14.53 -0.68
CA THR A 173 2.46 -14.22 -1.55
C THR A 173 1.71 -15.49 -1.94
N GLU A 174 2.41 -16.58 -2.19
CA GLU A 174 1.84 -17.89 -2.49
C GLU A 174 1.05 -18.44 -1.30
N SER A 175 1.63 -18.47 -0.11
CA SER A 175 0.93 -18.88 1.12
C SER A 175 -0.33 -18.05 1.38
N ALA A 176 -0.26 -16.74 1.16
CA ALA A 176 -1.44 -15.86 1.28
C ALA A 176 -2.52 -16.18 0.22
N ALA A 177 -2.11 -16.53 -1.01
CA ALA A 177 -3.04 -16.89 -2.07
C ALA A 177 -3.73 -18.24 -1.79
N ASP A 178 -3.00 -19.22 -1.27
CA ASP A 178 -3.57 -20.52 -0.88
C ASP A 178 -4.62 -20.34 0.21
N PHE A 179 -4.27 -19.59 1.26
CA PHE A 179 -5.22 -19.23 2.31
C PHE A 179 -6.46 -18.51 1.76
N ALA A 180 -6.27 -17.56 0.83
CA ALA A 180 -7.38 -16.83 0.24
C ALA A 180 -8.32 -17.76 -0.54
N ILE A 181 -7.79 -18.68 -1.35
CA ILE A 181 -8.58 -19.65 -2.12
C ILE A 181 -9.38 -20.58 -1.20
N GLU A 182 -8.82 -20.95 -0.04
CA GLU A 182 -9.50 -21.82 0.94
C GLU A 182 -10.53 -21.09 1.81
N THR A 183 -10.41 -19.77 1.96
CA THR A 183 -11.17 -19.03 2.98
C THR A 183 -12.20 -18.06 2.40
N LEU A 184 -12.02 -17.61 1.15
CA LEU A 184 -12.90 -16.62 0.55
C LEU A 184 -14.30 -17.17 0.27
N ALA A 185 -15.30 -16.33 0.52
CA ALA A 185 -16.64 -16.51 -0.01
C ALA A 185 -16.68 -16.30 -1.53
N PRO A 186 -17.59 -16.95 -2.28
CA PRO A 186 -17.82 -16.64 -3.68
C PRO A 186 -18.04 -15.14 -3.90
N GLY A 187 -17.40 -14.57 -4.92
CA GLY A 187 -17.40 -13.13 -5.18
C GLY A 187 -16.38 -12.32 -4.37
N GLY A 188 -15.66 -12.96 -3.45
CA GLY A 188 -14.60 -12.34 -2.65
C GLY A 188 -13.39 -11.88 -3.45
N ALA A 189 -12.48 -11.18 -2.77
CA ALA A 189 -11.29 -10.62 -3.39
C ALA A 189 -10.02 -10.95 -2.60
N PHE A 190 -8.89 -10.98 -3.33
CA PHE A 190 -7.56 -11.19 -2.77
C PHE A 190 -6.62 -10.08 -3.26
N VAL A 191 -5.83 -9.54 -2.35
CA VAL A 191 -4.78 -8.55 -2.66
C VAL A 191 -3.51 -8.94 -1.93
N ALA A 192 -2.41 -9.04 -2.65
CA ALA A 192 -1.13 -9.30 -2.01
C ALA A 192 0.01 -8.51 -2.66
N LYS A 193 0.96 -8.11 -1.81
CA LYS A 193 2.20 -7.53 -2.27
C LYS A 193 3.04 -8.56 -3.01
N ALA A 194 3.62 -8.10 -4.11
CA ALA A 194 4.59 -8.83 -4.90
C ALA A 194 5.69 -7.89 -5.39
N PHE A 195 6.74 -8.45 -5.95
CA PHE A 195 7.72 -7.67 -6.70
C PHE A 195 7.48 -7.83 -8.19
N GLN A 196 7.75 -6.78 -8.94
CA GLN A 196 7.66 -6.80 -10.40
C GLN A 196 8.57 -7.89 -10.99
N GLY A 197 7.97 -8.85 -11.68
CA GLY A 197 8.65 -10.05 -12.20
C GLY A 197 8.94 -11.14 -11.15
N GLY A 198 8.41 -11.01 -9.92
CA GLY A 198 8.65 -11.94 -8.81
C GLY A 198 7.50 -12.91 -8.50
N LEU A 199 6.41 -12.88 -9.27
CA LEU A 199 5.36 -13.88 -9.16
C LEU A 199 5.63 -15.01 -10.13
N ASP A 200 5.54 -16.25 -9.62
CA ASP A 200 5.60 -17.43 -10.45
C ASP A 200 4.39 -17.49 -11.42
N SER A 201 4.64 -17.96 -12.63
CA SER A 201 3.58 -18.19 -13.63
C SER A 201 2.53 -19.20 -13.14
N ALA A 202 2.95 -20.23 -12.40
CA ALA A 202 2.05 -21.21 -11.82
C ALA A 202 1.07 -20.59 -10.83
N LEU A 203 1.53 -19.69 -9.96
CA LEU A 203 0.67 -18.94 -9.05
C LEU A 203 -0.32 -18.06 -9.80
N LEU A 204 0.14 -17.33 -10.82
CA LEU A 204 -0.74 -16.49 -11.65
C LEU A 204 -1.82 -17.31 -12.36
N ASP A 205 -1.48 -18.49 -12.85
CA ASP A 205 -2.44 -19.37 -13.54
C ASP A 205 -3.45 -19.97 -12.54
N ARG A 206 -3.04 -20.30 -11.32
CA ARG A 206 -3.95 -20.70 -10.23
C ARG A 206 -4.92 -19.58 -9.90
N LEU A 207 -4.43 -18.34 -9.72
CA LEU A 207 -5.28 -17.18 -9.45
C LEU A 207 -6.26 -16.90 -10.59
N LYS A 208 -5.83 -16.98 -11.87
CA LYS A 208 -6.73 -16.81 -13.02
C LYS A 208 -7.82 -17.88 -13.10
N LYS A 209 -7.54 -19.10 -12.65
CA LYS A 209 -8.55 -20.17 -12.55
C LYS A 209 -9.53 -19.89 -11.41
N ALA A 210 -9.06 -19.43 -10.26
CA ALA A 210 -9.87 -19.22 -9.07
C ALA A 210 -10.70 -17.91 -9.11
N PHE A 211 -10.22 -16.87 -9.81
CA PHE A 211 -10.84 -15.55 -9.81
C PHE A 211 -11.29 -15.13 -11.21
N THR A 212 -12.28 -14.24 -11.25
CA THR A 212 -12.79 -13.69 -12.53
C THR A 212 -11.79 -12.71 -13.14
N THR A 213 -11.10 -11.92 -12.31
CA THR A 213 -10.12 -10.94 -12.78
C THR A 213 -8.87 -11.00 -11.91
N VAL A 214 -7.71 -11.00 -12.56
CA VAL A 214 -6.39 -10.89 -11.91
C VAL A 214 -5.61 -9.77 -12.57
N ARG A 215 -5.17 -8.80 -11.81
CA ARG A 215 -4.46 -7.61 -12.29
C ARG A 215 -3.25 -7.31 -11.41
N HIS A 216 -2.25 -6.64 -11.99
CA HIS A 216 -1.19 -6.00 -11.22
C HIS A 216 -1.49 -4.53 -11.05
N ALA A 217 -1.27 -4.03 -9.84
CA ALA A 217 -1.46 -2.63 -9.48
C ALA A 217 -0.23 -2.07 -8.79
N LYS A 218 0.10 -0.83 -9.08
CA LYS A 218 1.10 -0.07 -8.33
C LYS A 218 0.43 1.20 -7.82
N PRO A 219 0.08 1.25 -6.51
CA PRO A 219 -0.46 2.46 -5.90
C PRO A 219 0.50 3.65 -6.05
N ALA A 220 -0.03 4.85 -6.24
CA ALA A 220 0.78 6.07 -6.31
C ALA A 220 1.55 6.32 -5.01
N SER A 221 0.98 5.89 -3.88
CA SER A 221 1.63 5.89 -2.58
C SER A 221 2.80 4.91 -2.46
N SER A 222 2.97 3.94 -3.38
CA SER A 222 4.21 3.15 -3.45
C SER A 222 5.37 4.02 -3.88
N ARG A 223 6.54 3.83 -3.26
CA ARG A 223 7.74 4.63 -3.60
C ARG A 223 8.11 4.43 -5.07
N ALA A 224 8.40 5.52 -5.78
CA ALA A 224 8.73 5.50 -7.21
C ALA A 224 9.88 4.53 -7.56
N GLY A 225 10.91 4.47 -6.71
CA GLY A 225 12.07 3.56 -6.89
C GLY A 225 11.83 2.12 -6.41
N SER A 226 10.67 1.79 -5.84
CA SER A 226 10.35 0.43 -5.41
C SER A 226 9.84 -0.39 -6.58
N LYS A 227 10.27 -1.64 -6.67
CA LYS A 227 9.71 -2.64 -7.59
C LYS A 227 8.45 -3.31 -7.02
N GLU A 228 7.96 -2.86 -5.87
CA GLU A 228 6.73 -3.31 -5.26
C GLU A 228 5.54 -3.08 -6.19
N VAL A 229 4.74 -4.11 -6.35
CA VAL A 229 3.44 -4.11 -7.02
C VAL A 229 2.48 -4.94 -6.16
N PHE A 230 1.19 -4.83 -6.43
CA PHE A 230 0.18 -5.68 -5.80
C PHE A 230 -0.48 -6.53 -6.88
N VAL A 231 -0.68 -7.81 -6.59
CA VAL A 231 -1.64 -8.62 -7.32
C VAL A 231 -3.01 -8.36 -6.72
N VAL A 232 -3.98 -8.07 -7.56
CA VAL A 232 -5.39 -7.84 -7.20
C VAL A 232 -6.23 -8.84 -7.97
N ALA A 233 -6.83 -9.77 -7.25
CA ALA A 233 -7.71 -10.79 -7.79
C ALA A 233 -9.12 -10.59 -7.24
N THR A 234 -10.12 -10.47 -8.12
CA THR A 234 -11.50 -10.18 -7.74
C THR A 234 -12.48 -11.17 -8.36
N GLY A 235 -13.61 -11.37 -7.67
CA GLY A 235 -14.63 -12.30 -8.12
C GLY A 235 -14.19 -13.75 -7.97
N PHE A 236 -13.89 -14.15 -6.73
CA PHE A 236 -13.59 -15.54 -6.40
C PHE A 236 -14.74 -16.45 -6.84
N ARG A 237 -14.45 -17.51 -7.58
CA ARG A 237 -15.47 -18.40 -8.17
C ARG A 237 -16.02 -19.43 -7.18
N GLY A 238 -15.41 -19.56 -6.00
CA GLY A 238 -15.66 -20.66 -5.08
C GLY A 238 -14.69 -21.82 -5.31
N ALA A 239 -14.63 -22.74 -4.34
CA ALA A 239 -13.88 -23.98 -4.52
C ALA A 239 -14.52 -24.76 -5.68
N VAL A 240 -13.72 -25.10 -6.69
CA VAL A 240 -14.15 -26.01 -7.74
C VAL A 240 -14.23 -27.40 -7.08
N SER A 241 -15.45 -27.88 -6.88
CA SER A 241 -15.72 -29.26 -6.45
C SER A 241 -15.27 -30.25 -7.53
#